data_2a101c7b97bd7ed4804aa601e3b0ad27
#
_entry.id   2a101c7b97bd7ed4804aa601e3b0ad27
#
_cell.length_a   1.000
_cell.length_b   1.000
_cell.length_c   1.000
_cell.angle_alpha   90.00
_cell.angle_beta   90.00
_cell.angle_gamma   90.00
#
_symmetry.space_group_name_H-M   'P 1'
#
loop_
_entity.id
_entity.type
_entity.pdbx_description
1 polymer ?
#
loop_
_entity_poly.entity_id
_entity_poly.type
_entity_poly.pdbx_seq_one_letter_code
_entity_poly.pdbx_strand_id
1 'polypeptide(L)'
;MYKRQVQNESFYNIPWMNILKIKASYGANGNSRLGSQEALGLYSYGESYSYAGEIGGVMSGCPNSRLSWETTYMTNIGVRVRLFDRLDIEVEGYHNKTTNLLSNLDVSRTTGDTRVYRNVGTILNKGIEVTITSHNFRPKKDGDFSWLTDLNLAHNSNKLLELYNGIQKNMGEMVWREGYDIHTYNLVRWAGVDPRDGAPLWYDAKGNITRIYSTDNRVPYKSSTPVLAGGLTNTLTYKDFSLRFMFNYSIGGYGFTSFGRASNSDGLNIMTENQSIDQLNRWQKSGDLVLNPKPIWGVSTLSLIHI
;
A
#
# COMPACT_ATOMS: atom_id res chain seq x y z
N MET A 1 -4.00 2.29 28.97
CA MET A 1 -3.46 0.96 28.63
C MET A 1 -3.55 0.06 29.86
N TYR A 2 -4.31 -1.02 29.80
CA TYR A 2 -4.42 -2.00 30.87
C TYR A 2 -3.53 -3.21 30.57
N LYS A 3 -2.73 -3.62 31.57
CA LYS A 3 -1.87 -4.79 31.49
C LYS A 3 -2.10 -5.65 32.73
N ARG A 4 -2.36 -6.93 32.56
CA ARG A 4 -2.47 -7.90 33.65
C ARG A 4 -1.54 -9.06 33.41
N GLN A 5 -0.76 -9.44 34.41
CA GLN A 5 0.12 -10.59 34.42
C GLN A 5 -0.54 -11.71 35.21
N VAL A 6 -1.15 -12.65 34.54
CA VAL A 6 -1.96 -13.71 35.14
C VAL A 6 -1.12 -14.65 36.02
N GLN A 7 0.18 -14.83 35.70
CA GLN A 7 1.07 -15.67 36.48
C GLN A 7 1.32 -15.18 37.93
N ASN A 8 1.00 -13.91 38.22
CA ASN A 8 1.13 -13.36 39.55
C ASN A 8 -0.12 -13.55 40.42
N GLU A 9 -1.16 -14.14 39.86
CA GLU A 9 -2.41 -14.40 40.55
C GLU A 9 -2.32 -15.70 41.35
N SER A 10 -2.93 -15.75 42.54
CA SER A 10 -2.86 -16.91 43.45
C SER A 10 -3.48 -18.20 42.91
N PHE A 11 -4.38 -18.07 41.90
CA PHE A 11 -4.99 -19.22 41.23
C PHE A 11 -4.12 -19.81 40.10
N TYR A 12 -3.03 -19.14 39.72
CA TYR A 12 -2.16 -19.56 38.64
C TYR A 12 -1.13 -20.57 39.12
N ASN A 13 -1.27 -21.81 38.71
CA ASN A 13 -0.34 -22.90 39.04
C ASN A 13 -0.09 -23.81 37.84
N ILE A 14 0.57 -23.24 36.81
CA ILE A 14 0.89 -23.95 35.58
C ILE A 14 2.41 -23.94 35.36
N PRO A 15 3.13 -25.03 35.77
CA PRO A 15 4.60 -25.02 35.83
C PRO A 15 5.31 -24.83 34.48
N TRP A 16 4.66 -25.24 33.36
CA TRP A 16 5.25 -25.17 32.04
C TRP A 16 4.98 -23.84 31.33
N MET A 17 4.13 -22.97 31.90
CA MET A 17 3.81 -21.65 31.39
C MET A 17 4.38 -20.57 32.32
N ASN A 18 5.52 -19.98 31.95
CA ASN A 18 6.28 -19.04 32.79
C ASN A 18 5.70 -17.63 32.76
N ILE A 19 5.09 -17.22 31.64
CA ILE A 19 4.45 -15.92 31.47
C ILE A 19 3.12 -16.12 30.76
N LEU A 20 2.07 -15.55 31.33
CA LEU A 20 0.82 -15.29 30.65
C LEU A 20 0.43 -13.82 30.91
N LYS A 21 0.48 -13.00 29.84
CA LYS A 21 0.19 -11.58 29.93
C LYS A 21 -0.85 -11.20 28.89
N ILE A 22 -1.93 -10.61 29.35
CA ILE A 22 -2.97 -10.04 28.47
C ILE A 22 -2.79 -8.54 28.46
N LYS A 23 -2.87 -7.94 27.28
CA LYS A 23 -2.78 -6.51 27.05
C LYS A 23 -4.05 -6.05 26.35
N ALA A 24 -4.58 -4.92 26.75
CA ALA A 24 -5.62 -4.22 26.02
C ALA A 24 -5.36 -2.73 26.08
N SER A 25 -5.55 -2.05 24.97
CA SER A 25 -5.45 -0.59 24.94
C SER A 25 -6.50 -0.01 24.00
N TYR A 26 -7.02 1.14 24.39
CA TYR A 26 -7.87 1.98 23.59
C TYR A 26 -7.40 3.41 23.72
N GLY A 27 -7.40 4.15 22.60
CA GLY A 27 -6.99 5.54 22.58
C GLY A 27 -7.38 6.24 21.30
N ALA A 28 -7.26 7.56 21.29
CA ALA A 28 -7.47 8.38 20.12
C ALA A 28 -6.26 9.29 19.90
N ASN A 29 -5.81 9.38 18.64
CA ASN A 29 -4.74 10.28 18.20
C ASN A 29 -5.29 11.26 17.17
N GLY A 30 -5.02 12.55 17.40
CA GLY A 30 -5.25 13.61 16.41
C GLY A 30 -4.03 13.77 15.49
N ASN A 31 -4.27 13.97 14.21
CA ASN A 31 -3.25 14.31 13.22
C ASN A 31 -3.65 15.61 12.51
N SER A 32 -2.76 16.59 12.56
CA SER A 32 -2.93 17.91 11.94
C SER A 32 -1.85 18.18 10.88
N ARG A 33 -1.38 17.15 10.17
CA ARG A 33 -0.35 17.27 9.12
C ARG A 33 -0.83 18.07 7.91
N LEU A 34 -1.36 19.23 8.15
CA LEU A 34 -1.59 20.26 7.15
C LEU A 34 -0.54 21.34 7.32
N GLY A 35 -0.12 21.93 6.23
CA GLY A 35 0.62 23.21 6.31
C GLY A 35 -0.20 24.19 7.12
N SER A 36 0.46 25.09 7.84
CA SER A 36 -0.19 26.10 8.68
C SER A 36 -1.17 27.03 7.93
N GLN A 37 -1.13 26.97 6.61
CA GLN A 37 -1.87 27.87 5.71
C GLN A 37 -2.99 27.16 4.93
N GLU A 38 -3.13 25.84 5.02
CA GLU A 38 -4.05 25.05 4.21
C GLU A 38 -5.55 25.36 4.48
N ALA A 39 -5.87 25.90 5.64
CA ALA A 39 -7.22 26.37 5.96
C ALA A 39 -7.51 27.79 5.48
N LEU A 40 -6.47 28.53 5.06
CA LEU A 40 -6.54 29.94 4.67
C LEU A 40 -6.65 30.07 3.15
N GLY A 41 -7.28 31.14 2.70
CA GLY A 41 -7.22 31.57 1.31
C GLY A 41 -5.83 32.16 1.00
N LEU A 42 -5.14 31.58 0.02
CA LEU A 42 -3.83 32.04 -0.41
C LEU A 42 -3.91 32.70 -1.78
N TYR A 43 -3.08 33.72 -1.98
CA TYR A 43 -2.91 34.39 -3.25
C TYR A 43 -1.47 34.34 -3.70
N SER A 44 -1.25 33.99 -4.96
CA SER A 44 0.06 34.07 -5.62
C SER A 44 0.12 35.32 -6.47
N TYR A 45 1.19 36.08 -6.32
CA TYR A 45 1.47 37.30 -7.10
C TYR A 45 2.68 37.07 -7.99
N GLY A 46 2.68 37.61 -9.18
CA GLY A 46 3.84 37.51 -10.06
C GLY A 46 3.57 38.00 -11.47
N GLU A 47 4.64 38.13 -12.25
CA GLU A 47 4.60 38.59 -13.65
C GLU A 47 3.73 37.68 -14.53
N SER A 48 3.64 36.39 -14.21
CA SER A 48 2.79 35.42 -14.91
C SER A 48 1.29 35.72 -14.80
N TYR A 49 0.89 36.57 -13.85
CA TYR A 49 -0.50 36.95 -13.60
C TYR A 49 -0.73 38.45 -13.93
N SER A 50 0.22 39.07 -14.61
CA SER A 50 0.12 40.52 -14.96
C SER A 50 -1.01 40.77 -15.95
N TYR A 51 -1.69 41.91 -15.77
CA TYR A 51 -2.71 42.42 -16.65
C TYR A 51 -2.44 43.90 -16.93
N ALA A 52 -2.42 44.30 -18.20
CA ALA A 52 -2.16 45.66 -18.63
C ALA A 52 -0.85 46.29 -18.09
N GLY A 53 0.20 45.49 -17.86
CA GLY A 53 1.50 45.92 -17.32
C GLY A 53 1.58 46.00 -15.81
N GLU A 54 0.51 45.74 -15.08
CA GLU A 54 0.46 45.66 -13.62
C GLU A 54 0.55 44.22 -13.11
N ILE A 55 1.24 44.05 -11.98
CA ILE A 55 1.35 42.73 -11.33
C ILE A 55 -0.01 42.32 -10.77
N GLY A 56 -0.54 41.23 -11.28
CA GLY A 56 -1.78 40.61 -10.81
C GLY A 56 -1.58 39.58 -9.71
N GLY A 57 -2.66 39.28 -9.02
CA GLY A 57 -2.72 38.18 -8.05
C GLY A 57 -3.85 37.20 -8.39
N VAL A 58 -3.56 35.91 -8.25
CA VAL A 58 -4.58 34.85 -8.38
C VAL A 58 -4.69 34.06 -7.09
N MET A 59 -5.88 33.57 -6.80
CA MET A 59 -6.08 32.67 -5.68
C MET A 59 -5.33 31.36 -5.96
N SER A 60 -4.46 30.96 -5.04
CA SER A 60 -3.64 29.75 -5.13
C SER A 60 -4.07 28.67 -4.12
N GLY A 61 -5.05 28.95 -3.31
CA GLY A 61 -5.61 28.01 -2.35
C GLY A 61 -6.99 28.45 -1.88
N CYS A 62 -7.98 27.58 -2.06
CA CYS A 62 -9.34 27.79 -1.59
C CYS A 62 -9.41 27.68 -0.06
N PRO A 63 -9.94 28.69 0.66
CA PRO A 63 -10.08 28.62 2.11
C PRO A 63 -11.08 27.57 2.53
N ASN A 64 -10.80 26.89 3.64
CA ASN A 64 -11.74 25.99 4.28
C ASN A 64 -11.69 26.13 5.81
N SER A 65 -12.51 27.02 6.35
CA SER A 65 -12.61 27.23 7.80
C SER A 65 -13.24 26.06 8.59
N ARG A 66 -13.81 25.07 7.89
CA ARG A 66 -14.40 23.87 8.48
C ARG A 66 -13.43 22.70 8.56
N LEU A 67 -12.17 22.92 8.23
CA LEU A 67 -11.15 21.90 8.28
C LEU A 67 -10.93 21.46 9.73
N SER A 68 -10.98 20.16 9.98
CA SER A 68 -10.74 19.58 11.29
C SER A 68 -9.62 18.54 11.23
N TRP A 69 -9.08 18.18 12.38
CA TRP A 69 -8.04 17.18 12.48
C TRP A 69 -8.55 15.79 12.09
N GLU A 70 -7.71 14.99 11.48
CA GLU A 70 -7.94 13.55 11.40
C GLU A 70 -7.88 12.97 12.80
N THR A 71 -8.76 12.06 13.10
CA THR A 71 -8.76 11.35 14.39
C THR A 71 -8.70 9.86 14.13
N THR A 72 -7.66 9.22 14.69
CA THR A 72 -7.52 7.77 14.65
C THR A 72 -7.86 7.17 16.01
N TYR A 73 -8.93 6.38 16.03
CA TYR A 73 -9.31 5.56 17.17
C TYR A 73 -8.61 4.21 17.07
N MET A 74 -7.79 3.90 18.07
CA MET A 74 -6.95 2.70 18.09
C MET A 74 -7.41 1.76 19.18
N THR A 75 -7.68 0.52 18.81
CA THR A 75 -7.96 -0.58 19.75
C THR A 75 -6.96 -1.68 19.50
N ASN A 76 -6.22 -2.08 20.56
CA ASN A 76 -5.27 -3.18 20.49
C ASN A 76 -5.56 -4.19 21.60
N ILE A 77 -5.50 -5.45 21.25
CA ILE A 77 -5.60 -6.59 22.20
C ILE A 77 -4.44 -7.51 21.90
N GLY A 78 -3.72 -7.91 22.95
CA GLY A 78 -2.56 -8.78 22.80
C GLY A 78 -2.47 -9.80 23.91
N VAL A 79 -1.86 -10.93 23.58
CA VAL A 79 -1.52 -12.00 24.51
C VAL A 79 -0.06 -12.34 24.32
N ARG A 80 0.69 -12.39 25.42
CA ARG A 80 2.05 -12.91 25.44
C ARG A 80 2.13 -14.10 26.38
N VAL A 81 2.69 -15.19 25.86
CA VAL A 81 2.89 -16.45 26.57
C VAL A 81 4.35 -16.84 26.47
N ARG A 82 4.95 -17.23 27.60
CA ARG A 82 6.26 -17.90 27.61
C ARG A 82 6.09 -19.32 28.11
N LEU A 83 6.55 -20.28 27.32
CA LEU A 83 6.43 -21.71 27.59
C LEU A 83 7.82 -22.31 27.83
N PHE A 84 7.94 -23.16 28.87
CA PHE A 84 9.14 -23.94 29.18
C PHE A 84 10.43 -23.09 29.30
N ASP A 85 10.28 -21.81 29.65
CA ASP A 85 11.35 -20.79 29.59
C ASP A 85 12.10 -20.67 28.25
N ARG A 86 11.57 -21.24 27.17
CA ARG A 86 12.25 -21.31 25.88
C ARG A 86 11.49 -20.68 24.73
N LEU A 87 10.17 -20.75 24.76
CA LEU A 87 9.34 -20.28 23.67
C LEU A 87 8.50 -19.09 24.14
N ASP A 88 8.79 -17.92 23.60
CA ASP A 88 8.05 -16.68 23.86
C ASP A 88 7.18 -16.39 22.63
N ILE A 89 5.88 -16.33 22.80
CA ILE A 89 4.89 -16.09 21.75
C ILE A 89 4.11 -14.83 22.13
N GLU A 90 4.07 -13.86 21.26
CA GLU A 90 3.25 -12.68 21.38
C GLU A 90 2.34 -12.56 20.16
N VAL A 91 1.05 -12.44 20.41
CA VAL A 91 0.02 -12.24 19.38
C VAL A 91 -0.71 -10.94 19.72
N GLU A 92 -0.74 -10.02 18.78
CA GLU A 92 -1.48 -8.75 18.91
C GLU A 92 -2.46 -8.59 17.75
N GLY A 93 -3.70 -8.25 18.07
CA GLY A 93 -4.70 -7.83 17.11
C GLY A 93 -4.98 -6.35 17.28
N TYR A 94 -5.13 -5.63 16.18
CA TYR A 94 -5.46 -4.22 16.19
C TYR A 94 -6.63 -3.87 15.27
N HIS A 95 -7.32 -2.77 15.65
CA HIS A 95 -8.41 -2.18 14.88
C HIS A 95 -8.30 -0.66 15.01
N ASN A 96 -7.84 -0.01 13.94
CA ASN A 96 -7.57 1.41 13.88
C ASN A 96 -8.49 2.08 12.86
N LYS A 97 -9.44 2.87 13.35
CA LYS A 97 -10.40 3.63 12.52
C LYS A 97 -9.98 5.09 12.49
N THR A 98 -9.58 5.59 11.32
CA THR A 98 -9.28 7.01 11.09
C THR A 98 -10.51 7.67 10.46
N THR A 99 -11.03 8.68 11.13
CA THR A 99 -12.14 9.52 10.66
C THR A 99 -11.62 10.89 10.27
N ASN A 100 -12.43 11.62 9.51
CA ASN A 100 -12.09 12.97 9.02
C ASN A 100 -10.77 12.98 8.21
N LEU A 101 -10.54 11.96 7.39
CA LEU A 101 -9.34 11.87 6.56
C LEU A 101 -9.17 13.15 5.73
N LEU A 102 -7.98 13.74 5.83
CA LEU A 102 -7.65 14.99 5.14
C LEU A 102 -7.13 14.69 3.73
N SER A 103 -7.79 15.27 2.73
CA SER A 103 -7.33 15.17 1.35
C SER A 103 -7.80 16.36 0.50
N ASN A 104 -7.10 16.59 -0.59
CA ASN A 104 -7.53 17.51 -1.63
C ASN A 104 -8.75 16.94 -2.37
N LEU A 105 -9.78 17.74 -2.48
CA LEU A 105 -10.95 17.47 -3.31
C LEU A 105 -10.91 18.37 -4.54
N ASP A 106 -11.09 17.78 -5.72
CA ASP A 106 -11.21 18.57 -6.94
C ASP A 106 -12.54 19.35 -6.93
N VAL A 107 -12.48 20.63 -7.24
CA VAL A 107 -13.63 21.54 -7.29
C VAL A 107 -13.79 22.11 -8.68
N SER A 108 -14.99 22.65 -8.97
CA SER A 108 -15.23 23.29 -10.25
C SER A 108 -14.32 24.50 -10.41
N ARG A 109 -13.73 24.67 -11.58
CA ARG A 109 -12.89 25.83 -11.91
C ARG A 109 -13.64 27.17 -11.83
N THR A 110 -14.96 27.14 -11.80
CA THR A 110 -15.79 28.35 -11.58
C THR A 110 -15.61 28.93 -10.19
N THR A 111 -15.02 28.19 -9.23
CA THR A 111 -14.69 28.70 -7.88
C THR A 111 -13.38 29.50 -7.84
N GLY A 112 -12.63 29.55 -8.95
CA GLY A 112 -11.34 30.23 -9.01
C GLY A 112 -10.14 29.32 -8.64
N ASP A 113 -10.40 28.09 -8.19
CA ASP A 113 -9.38 27.11 -7.86
C ASP A 113 -9.77 25.73 -8.41
N THR A 114 -8.83 24.80 -8.44
CA THR A 114 -9.04 23.43 -8.90
C THR A 114 -9.17 22.44 -7.74
N ARG A 115 -8.76 22.80 -6.53
CA ARG A 115 -8.69 21.92 -5.36
C ARG A 115 -8.98 22.66 -4.06
N VAL A 116 -9.54 21.94 -3.12
CA VAL A 116 -9.75 22.40 -1.74
C VAL A 116 -9.43 21.27 -0.78
N TYR A 117 -8.72 21.57 0.32
CA TYR A 117 -8.55 20.62 1.42
C TYR A 117 -9.87 20.42 2.17
N ARG A 118 -10.26 19.17 2.33
CA ARG A 118 -11.45 18.79 3.10
C ARG A 118 -11.21 17.50 3.90
N ASN A 119 -12.02 17.32 4.90
CA ASN A 119 -12.18 16.04 5.56
C ASN A 119 -13.08 15.17 4.67
N VAL A 120 -12.48 14.15 4.03
CA VAL A 120 -13.10 13.49 2.87
C VAL A 120 -13.53 12.05 3.14
N GLY A 121 -13.19 11.47 4.30
CA GLY A 121 -13.54 10.07 4.46
C GLY A 121 -13.13 9.41 5.77
N THR A 122 -13.31 8.11 5.78
CA THR A 122 -13.00 7.22 6.90
C THR A 122 -12.24 6.00 6.39
N ILE A 123 -11.10 5.67 7.03
CA ILE A 123 -10.29 4.50 6.73
C ILE A 123 -10.26 3.56 7.94
N LEU A 124 -10.31 2.28 7.67
CA LEU A 124 -10.10 1.21 8.64
C LEU A 124 -8.82 0.44 8.32
N ASN A 125 -7.91 0.37 9.29
CA ASN A 125 -6.79 -0.55 9.31
C ASN A 125 -6.99 -1.56 10.43
N LYS A 126 -6.98 -2.83 10.11
CA LYS A 126 -7.04 -3.92 11.09
C LYS A 126 -6.07 -5.01 10.72
N GLY A 127 -5.54 -5.68 11.72
CA GLY A 127 -4.56 -6.73 11.45
C GLY A 127 -4.22 -7.55 12.67
N ILE A 128 -3.33 -8.51 12.42
CA ILE A 128 -2.78 -9.40 13.43
C ILE A 128 -1.26 -9.43 13.24
N GLU A 129 -0.56 -9.31 14.35
CA GLU A 129 0.89 -9.43 14.42
C GLU A 129 1.25 -10.58 15.36
N VAL A 130 2.20 -11.40 14.95
CA VAL A 130 2.70 -12.54 15.73
C VAL A 130 4.21 -12.44 15.81
N THR A 131 4.73 -12.48 17.01
CA THR A 131 6.17 -12.59 17.27
C THR A 131 6.44 -13.87 18.05
N ILE A 132 7.39 -14.66 17.58
CA ILE A 132 7.81 -15.91 18.21
C ILE A 132 9.32 -15.85 18.39
N THR A 133 9.77 -15.92 19.65
CA THR A 133 11.18 -16.07 19.98
C THR A 133 11.40 -17.44 20.59
N SER A 134 12.26 -18.25 19.96
CA SER A 134 12.57 -19.62 20.41
C SER A 134 14.04 -19.75 20.74
N HIS A 135 14.32 -20.09 22.00
CA HIS A 135 15.64 -20.52 22.45
C HIS A 135 15.80 -22.01 22.17
N ASN A 136 16.16 -22.37 20.93
CA ASN A 136 16.33 -23.76 20.50
C ASN A 136 17.41 -24.47 21.32
N PHE A 137 18.55 -23.78 21.53
CA PHE A 137 19.61 -24.21 22.42
C PHE A 137 20.02 -23.05 23.34
N ARG A 138 20.08 -23.30 24.63
CA ARG A 138 20.62 -22.37 25.63
C ARG A 138 21.98 -22.84 26.11
N PRO A 139 22.96 -21.96 26.22
CA PRO A 139 24.26 -22.31 26.76
C PRO A 139 24.10 -22.68 28.25
N LYS A 140 24.80 -23.69 28.72
CA LYS A 140 24.90 -24.05 30.14
C LYS A 140 26.06 -23.37 30.82
N LYS A 141 27.11 -23.03 30.05
CA LYS A 141 28.31 -22.31 30.47
C LYS A 141 28.67 -21.27 29.39
N ASP A 142 29.44 -20.28 29.78
CA ASP A 142 30.00 -19.32 28.84
C ASP A 142 30.82 -20.06 27.75
N GLY A 143 30.56 -19.71 26.49
CA GLY A 143 31.19 -20.34 25.33
C GLY A 143 30.47 -21.58 24.80
N ASP A 144 29.46 -22.12 25.45
CA ASP A 144 28.64 -23.20 24.90
C ASP A 144 27.83 -22.73 23.69
N PHE A 145 27.43 -23.70 22.88
CA PHE A 145 26.57 -23.41 21.71
C PHE A 145 25.20 -22.89 22.15
N SER A 146 24.77 -21.80 21.52
CA SER A 146 23.42 -21.26 21.62
C SER A 146 22.80 -21.09 20.25
N TRP A 147 21.49 -21.26 20.18
CA TRP A 147 20.70 -21.02 18.98
C TRP A 147 19.37 -20.36 19.34
N LEU A 148 19.22 -19.15 18.84
CA LEU A 148 18.02 -18.32 18.99
C LEU A 148 17.35 -18.17 17.61
N THR A 149 16.05 -18.31 17.57
CA THR A 149 15.24 -18.03 16.39
C THR A 149 14.17 -17.00 16.74
N ASP A 150 14.12 -15.91 15.97
CA ASP A 150 13.09 -14.89 16.05
C ASP A 150 12.28 -14.91 14.74
N LEU A 151 10.98 -15.12 14.85
CA LEU A 151 10.02 -15.07 13.75
C LEU A 151 9.01 -13.98 14.03
N ASN A 152 8.79 -13.09 13.06
CA ASN A 152 7.68 -12.16 13.09
C ASN A 152 6.82 -12.31 11.83
N LEU A 153 5.51 -12.17 12.02
CA LEU A 153 4.47 -12.28 11.01
C LEU A 153 3.50 -11.11 11.19
N ALA A 154 3.17 -10.42 10.12
CA ALA A 154 2.18 -9.36 10.15
C ALA A 154 1.20 -9.50 8.98
N HIS A 155 -0.08 -9.47 9.29
CA HIS A 155 -1.18 -9.35 8.33
C HIS A 155 -1.90 -8.04 8.59
N ASN A 156 -2.01 -7.19 7.57
CA ASN A 156 -2.79 -5.96 7.62
C ASN A 156 -3.87 -5.95 6.53
N SER A 157 -5.05 -5.49 6.90
CA SER A 157 -6.15 -5.22 5.98
C SER A 157 -6.51 -3.74 6.08
N ASN A 158 -6.31 -3.00 4.99
CA ASN A 158 -6.73 -1.62 4.84
C ASN A 158 -8.05 -1.56 4.08
N LYS A 159 -8.98 -0.73 4.51
CA LYS A 159 -10.25 -0.53 3.82
C LYS A 159 -10.73 0.92 3.96
N LEU A 160 -10.99 1.55 2.84
CA LEU A 160 -11.68 2.82 2.78
C LEU A 160 -13.18 2.57 3.02
N LEU A 161 -13.72 3.14 4.11
CA LEU A 161 -15.12 2.92 4.50
C LEU A 161 -16.05 3.95 3.89
N GLU A 162 -15.61 5.21 3.86
CA GLU A 162 -16.41 6.34 3.40
C GLU A 162 -15.55 7.34 2.63
N LEU A 163 -16.10 7.92 1.59
CA LEU A 163 -15.56 9.06 0.84
C LEU A 163 -16.59 10.18 0.78
N TYR A 164 -16.10 11.40 0.57
CA TYR A 164 -16.94 12.58 0.38
C TYR A 164 -17.92 12.36 -0.78
N ASN A 165 -19.22 12.35 -0.47
CA ASN A 165 -20.33 12.06 -1.40
C ASN A 165 -20.19 10.72 -2.14
N GLY A 166 -19.47 9.74 -1.62
CA GLY A 166 -19.23 8.45 -2.29
C GLY A 166 -18.44 8.54 -3.60
N ILE A 167 -17.83 9.70 -3.88
CA ILE A 167 -17.15 9.95 -5.16
C ILE A 167 -15.75 9.33 -5.10
N GLN A 168 -15.50 8.38 -6.00
CA GLN A 168 -14.18 7.78 -6.19
C GLN A 168 -13.16 8.86 -6.58
N LYS A 169 -11.93 8.74 -6.04
CA LYS A 169 -10.81 9.64 -6.35
C LYS A 169 -9.69 8.88 -7.02
N ASN A 170 -9.30 9.32 -8.22
CA ASN A 170 -8.15 8.77 -8.92
C ASN A 170 -6.85 9.37 -8.36
N MET A 171 -5.88 8.51 -8.04
CA MET A 171 -4.58 8.83 -7.46
C MET A 171 -3.46 8.30 -8.35
N GLY A 172 -3.38 8.80 -9.60
CA GLY A 172 -2.48 8.26 -10.60
C GLY A 172 -2.93 6.89 -11.08
N GLU A 173 -2.12 5.86 -10.83
CA GLU A 173 -2.45 4.46 -11.17
C GLU A 173 -3.23 3.75 -10.06
N MET A 174 -3.53 4.43 -8.96
CA MET A 174 -4.34 3.93 -7.84
C MET A 174 -5.69 4.65 -7.77
N VAL A 175 -6.60 4.11 -6.98
CA VAL A 175 -7.92 4.70 -6.76
C VAL A 175 -8.33 4.59 -5.30
N TRP A 176 -8.88 5.68 -4.80
CA TRP A 176 -9.65 5.66 -3.57
C TRP A 176 -11.12 5.43 -3.90
N ARG A 177 -11.60 4.27 -3.50
CA ARG A 177 -12.99 3.85 -3.68
C ARG A 177 -13.47 3.15 -2.43
N GLU A 178 -14.69 3.44 -2.02
CA GLU A 178 -15.30 2.78 -0.86
C GLU A 178 -15.31 1.26 -1.01
N GLY A 179 -14.96 0.59 0.07
CA GLY A 179 -14.87 -0.87 0.10
C GLY A 179 -13.53 -1.46 -0.31
N TYR A 180 -12.63 -0.65 -0.88
CA TYR A 180 -11.30 -1.08 -1.35
C TYR A 180 -10.18 -0.55 -0.44
N ASP A 181 -9.00 -1.17 -0.56
CA ASP A 181 -7.75 -0.67 -0.01
C ASP A 181 -7.34 0.63 -0.72
N ILE A 182 -6.81 1.61 0.01
CA ILE A 182 -6.36 2.89 -0.56
C ILE A 182 -5.19 2.74 -1.54
N HIS A 183 -4.47 1.62 -1.49
CA HIS A 183 -3.38 1.27 -2.39
C HIS A 183 -3.84 0.35 -3.53
N THR A 184 -5.13 0.32 -3.83
CA THR A 184 -5.68 -0.46 -4.94
C THR A 184 -5.35 0.21 -6.27
N TYR A 185 -4.76 -0.56 -7.19
CA TYR A 185 -4.54 -0.12 -8.56
C TYR A 185 -5.85 -0.01 -9.33
N ASN A 186 -5.93 0.99 -10.20
CA ASN A 186 -7.07 1.26 -11.07
C ASN A 186 -6.60 1.24 -12.52
N LEU A 187 -6.70 0.11 -13.16
CA LEU A 187 -6.05 -0.16 -14.44
C LEU A 187 -7.03 -0.71 -15.46
N VAL A 188 -6.73 -0.47 -16.75
CA VAL A 188 -7.40 -1.13 -17.88
C VAL A 188 -6.82 -2.54 -17.98
N ARG A 189 -7.67 -3.56 -17.95
CA ARG A 189 -7.21 -4.95 -17.99
C ARG A 189 -6.84 -5.37 -19.41
N TRP A 190 -5.71 -6.03 -19.53
CA TRP A 190 -5.22 -6.62 -20.76
C TRP A 190 -5.97 -7.92 -21.13
N ALA A 191 -6.42 -8.05 -22.35
CA ALA A 191 -7.13 -9.24 -22.85
C ALA A 191 -6.28 -10.10 -23.79
N GLY A 192 -5.10 -9.62 -24.17
CA GLY A 192 -4.18 -10.34 -25.05
C GLY A 192 -3.99 -9.67 -26.40
N VAL A 193 -3.56 -10.46 -27.38
CA VAL A 193 -3.28 -10.04 -28.76
C VAL A 193 -4.25 -10.76 -29.69
N ASP A 194 -4.83 -10.05 -30.64
CA ASP A 194 -5.65 -10.67 -31.70
C ASP A 194 -4.73 -11.46 -32.65
N PRO A 195 -4.86 -12.80 -32.71
CA PRO A 195 -3.98 -13.61 -33.54
C PRO A 195 -4.13 -13.37 -35.04
N ARG A 196 -5.21 -12.73 -35.49
CA ARG A 196 -5.47 -12.48 -36.90
C ARG A 196 -4.59 -11.37 -37.49
N ASP A 197 -4.35 -10.29 -36.73
CA ASP A 197 -3.70 -9.08 -37.24
C ASP A 197 -2.69 -8.46 -36.21
N GLY A 198 -2.53 -9.06 -35.03
CA GLY A 198 -1.60 -8.60 -33.99
C GLY A 198 -2.09 -7.38 -33.23
N ALA A 199 -3.36 -7.01 -33.34
CA ALA A 199 -3.89 -5.88 -32.61
C ALA A 199 -3.97 -6.16 -31.10
N PRO A 200 -3.67 -5.16 -30.25
CA PRO A 200 -3.84 -5.28 -28.81
C PRO A 200 -5.32 -5.34 -28.43
N LEU A 201 -5.64 -6.13 -27.42
CA LEU A 201 -6.99 -6.31 -26.89
C LEU A 201 -7.04 -5.97 -25.41
N TRP A 202 -8.07 -5.26 -24.99
CA TRP A 202 -8.34 -4.91 -23.60
C TRP A 202 -9.73 -5.36 -23.17
N TYR A 203 -9.96 -5.40 -21.88
CA TYR A 203 -11.31 -5.51 -21.35
C TYR A 203 -11.89 -4.11 -21.10
N ASP A 204 -13.14 -3.90 -21.52
CA ASP A 204 -13.89 -2.73 -21.09
C ASP A 204 -14.28 -2.82 -19.59
N ALA A 205 -14.90 -1.79 -19.04
CA ALA A 205 -15.35 -1.76 -17.64
C ALA A 205 -16.41 -2.83 -17.33
N LYS A 206 -17.11 -3.35 -18.34
CA LYS A 206 -18.14 -4.40 -18.23
C LYS A 206 -17.56 -5.82 -18.41
N GLY A 207 -16.29 -5.93 -18.80
CA GLY A 207 -15.61 -7.20 -19.03
C GLY A 207 -15.66 -7.74 -20.45
N ASN A 208 -16.16 -6.97 -21.43
CA ASN A 208 -16.12 -7.34 -22.83
C ASN A 208 -14.77 -6.99 -23.45
N ILE A 209 -14.34 -7.76 -24.44
CA ILE A 209 -13.11 -7.51 -25.18
C ILE A 209 -13.32 -6.35 -26.16
N THR A 210 -12.40 -5.40 -26.19
CA THR A 210 -12.37 -4.24 -27.08
C THR A 210 -10.98 -4.03 -27.66
N ARG A 211 -10.90 -3.45 -28.84
CA ARG A 211 -9.66 -3.00 -29.49
C ARG A 211 -9.33 -1.54 -29.18
N ILE A 212 -10.23 -0.84 -28.48
CA ILE A 212 -10.08 0.58 -28.18
C ILE A 212 -9.60 0.71 -26.75
N TYR A 213 -8.39 1.24 -26.57
CA TYR A 213 -7.89 1.64 -25.23
C TYR A 213 -8.61 2.90 -24.77
N SER A 214 -9.22 2.85 -23.60
CA SER A 214 -9.76 4.04 -22.92
C SER A 214 -9.49 3.96 -21.42
N THR A 215 -9.10 5.09 -20.85
CA THR A 215 -8.96 5.23 -19.40
C THR A 215 -10.28 5.08 -18.65
N ASP A 216 -11.42 5.23 -19.33
CA ASP A 216 -12.75 5.01 -18.77
C ASP A 216 -13.02 3.52 -18.48
N ASN A 217 -12.23 2.63 -19.08
CA ASN A 217 -12.27 1.20 -18.84
C ASN A 217 -11.41 0.74 -17.64
N ARG A 218 -10.83 1.69 -16.90
CA ARG A 218 -10.11 1.36 -15.67
C ARG A 218 -11.05 0.78 -14.63
N VAL A 219 -10.60 -0.27 -13.98
CA VAL A 219 -11.30 -0.93 -12.86
C VAL A 219 -10.35 -1.16 -11.68
N PRO A 220 -10.85 -1.13 -10.43
CA PRO A 220 -10.06 -1.57 -9.28
C PRO A 220 -9.62 -3.02 -9.50
N TYR A 221 -8.31 -3.28 -9.42
CA TYR A 221 -7.77 -4.59 -9.77
C TYR A 221 -7.10 -5.30 -8.61
N LYS A 222 -5.90 -4.89 -8.24
CA LYS A 222 -5.06 -5.48 -7.19
C LYS A 222 -4.55 -4.39 -6.25
N SER A 223 -4.13 -4.76 -5.06
CA SER A 223 -3.51 -3.82 -4.11
C SER A 223 -2.01 -4.05 -4.00
N SER A 224 -1.26 -2.97 -3.73
CA SER A 224 0.15 -3.08 -3.37
C SER A 224 0.37 -3.51 -1.92
N THR A 225 -0.68 -3.53 -1.10
CA THR A 225 -0.60 -3.99 0.29
C THR A 225 -0.34 -5.49 0.34
N PRO A 226 0.76 -5.96 0.96
CA PRO A 226 0.99 -7.39 1.14
C PRO A 226 -0.08 -8.04 2.02
N VAL A 227 -0.43 -9.28 1.70
CA VAL A 227 -1.31 -10.08 2.55
C VAL A 227 -0.58 -10.53 3.80
N LEU A 228 0.70 -10.87 3.67
CA LEU A 228 1.55 -11.33 4.76
C LEU A 228 2.96 -10.75 4.56
N ALA A 229 3.51 -10.18 5.62
CA ALA A 229 4.90 -9.73 5.64
C ALA A 229 5.56 -10.15 6.96
N GLY A 230 6.89 -10.29 6.94
CA GLY A 230 7.60 -10.62 8.15
C GLY A 230 9.05 -10.98 7.94
N GLY A 231 9.67 -11.55 8.97
CA GLY A 231 11.06 -11.96 8.95
C GLY A 231 11.34 -13.14 9.86
N LEU A 232 12.33 -13.92 9.48
CA LEU A 232 12.89 -15.02 10.25
C LEU A 232 14.37 -14.74 10.47
N THR A 233 14.76 -14.55 11.71
CA THR A 233 16.16 -14.34 12.11
C THR A 233 16.63 -15.55 12.91
N ASN A 234 17.81 -16.07 12.58
CA ASN A 234 18.50 -17.06 13.39
C ASN A 234 19.83 -16.48 13.86
N THR A 235 20.14 -16.68 15.13
CA THR A 235 21.42 -16.31 15.73
C THR A 235 22.02 -17.57 16.37
N LEU A 236 23.19 -17.96 15.92
CA LEU A 236 23.98 -19.06 16.44
C LEU A 236 25.25 -18.49 17.07
N THR A 237 25.55 -18.90 18.27
CA THR A 237 26.78 -18.45 18.96
C THR A 237 27.52 -19.65 19.52
N TYR A 238 28.81 -19.71 19.32
CA TYR A 238 29.70 -20.71 19.88
C TYR A 238 31.05 -20.08 20.21
N LYS A 239 31.40 -20.06 21.48
CA LYS A 239 32.61 -19.35 22.00
C LYS A 239 32.59 -17.89 21.51
N ASP A 240 33.64 -17.46 20.83
CA ASP A 240 33.82 -16.10 20.34
C ASP A 240 33.18 -15.88 18.95
N PHE A 241 32.59 -16.92 18.35
CA PHE A 241 31.95 -16.85 17.04
C PHE A 241 30.44 -16.67 17.15
N SER A 242 29.92 -15.71 16.37
CA SER A 242 28.48 -15.50 16.21
C SER A 242 28.11 -15.42 14.74
N LEU A 243 27.11 -16.20 14.33
CA LEU A 243 26.52 -16.16 13.01
C LEU A 243 25.06 -15.74 13.13
N ARG A 244 24.72 -14.62 12.47
CA ARG A 244 23.33 -14.15 12.36
C ARG A 244 22.94 -14.06 10.91
N PHE A 245 21.79 -14.65 10.56
CA PHE A 245 21.19 -14.51 9.23
C PHE A 245 19.70 -14.26 9.36
N MET A 246 19.18 -13.46 8.41
CA MET A 246 17.80 -13.04 8.41
C MET A 246 17.21 -13.20 7.00
N PHE A 247 16.00 -13.72 6.96
CA PHE A 247 15.16 -13.78 5.77
C PHE A 247 13.96 -12.84 5.98
N ASN A 248 13.75 -11.91 5.06
CA ASN A 248 12.54 -11.11 4.99
C ASN A 248 11.64 -11.66 3.90
N TYR A 249 10.35 -11.66 4.13
CA TYR A 249 9.37 -12.07 3.15
C TYR A 249 8.18 -11.12 3.12
N SER A 250 7.62 -10.97 1.90
CA SER A 250 6.42 -10.21 1.63
C SER A 250 5.62 -10.96 0.58
N ILE A 251 4.38 -11.30 0.89
CA ILE A 251 3.54 -12.18 0.05
C ILE A 251 2.23 -11.47 -0.26
N GLY A 252 1.80 -11.53 -1.53
CA GLY A 252 0.49 -11.09 -1.98
C GLY A 252 0.35 -9.60 -2.30
N GLY A 253 1.42 -8.80 -2.18
CA GLY A 253 1.46 -7.43 -2.67
C GLY A 253 1.78 -7.39 -4.18
N TYR A 254 1.24 -6.39 -4.88
CA TYR A 254 1.49 -6.15 -6.30
C TYR A 254 2.25 -4.85 -6.49
N GLY A 255 3.22 -4.83 -7.41
CA GLY A 255 4.01 -3.66 -7.72
C GLY A 255 3.73 -3.15 -9.13
N PHE A 256 3.55 -1.85 -9.31
CA PHE A 256 3.53 -1.23 -10.62
C PHE A 256 4.97 -0.90 -11.03
N THR A 257 5.42 -1.43 -12.17
CA THR A 257 6.75 -1.16 -12.69
C THR A 257 6.72 -0.12 -13.81
N SER A 258 7.12 1.11 -13.49
CA SER A 258 7.27 2.17 -14.51
C SER A 258 8.39 1.86 -15.52
N PHE A 259 9.47 1.24 -15.06
CA PHE A 259 10.55 0.79 -15.93
C PHE A 259 10.08 -0.31 -16.90
N GLY A 260 9.33 -1.29 -16.40
CA GLY A 260 8.72 -2.33 -17.25
C GLY A 260 7.81 -1.73 -18.32
N ARG A 261 7.09 -0.67 -18.00
CA ARG A 261 6.27 0.07 -18.97
C ARG A 261 7.10 0.70 -20.09
N ALA A 262 8.26 1.29 -19.76
CA ALA A 262 9.13 1.91 -20.77
C ALA A 262 9.82 0.86 -21.65
N SER A 263 10.33 -0.22 -21.04
CA SER A 263 11.07 -1.29 -21.72
C SER A 263 10.17 -2.27 -22.51
N ASN A 264 8.89 -2.39 -22.15
CA ASN A 264 7.89 -3.20 -22.86
C ASN A 264 6.86 -2.30 -23.54
N SER A 265 7.33 -1.36 -24.35
CA SER A 265 6.51 -0.27 -24.88
C SER A 265 5.72 -0.60 -26.16
N ASP A 266 5.78 -1.86 -26.64
CA ASP A 266 5.09 -2.33 -27.85
C ASP A 266 5.31 -1.44 -29.09
N GLY A 267 6.48 -0.80 -29.16
CA GLY A 267 6.88 0.08 -30.26
C GLY A 267 6.85 1.58 -29.95
N LEU A 268 6.20 2.02 -28.86
CA LEU A 268 6.12 3.46 -28.53
C LEU A 268 7.51 4.09 -28.39
N ASN A 269 8.40 3.45 -27.62
CA ASN A 269 9.71 3.97 -27.27
C ASN A 269 10.87 3.27 -28.01
N ILE A 270 10.59 2.50 -29.05
CA ILE A 270 11.59 1.65 -29.73
C ILE A 270 12.76 2.44 -30.33
N MET A 271 12.56 3.72 -30.62
CA MET A 271 13.58 4.59 -31.20
C MET A 271 14.36 5.41 -30.14
N THR A 272 13.88 5.44 -28.91
CA THR A 272 14.43 6.31 -27.86
C THR A 272 14.94 5.57 -26.65
N GLU A 273 14.46 4.35 -26.41
CA GLU A 273 14.79 3.56 -25.22
C GLU A 273 15.06 2.10 -25.58
N ASN A 274 15.97 1.48 -24.82
CA ASN A 274 16.22 0.05 -24.94
C ASN A 274 14.95 -0.73 -24.57
N GLN A 275 14.63 -1.72 -25.38
CA GLN A 275 13.48 -2.59 -25.15
C GLN A 275 13.89 -3.89 -24.45
N SER A 276 13.00 -4.47 -23.67
CA SER A 276 13.18 -5.79 -23.07
C SER A 276 13.27 -6.87 -24.15
N ILE A 277 14.04 -7.93 -23.86
CA ILE A 277 14.10 -9.12 -24.69
C ILE A 277 12.71 -9.79 -24.85
N ASP A 278 11.82 -9.59 -23.89
CA ASP A 278 10.44 -10.11 -23.95
C ASP A 278 9.67 -9.57 -25.15
N GLN A 279 10.05 -8.37 -25.67
CA GLN A 279 9.47 -7.79 -26.87
C GLN A 279 9.78 -8.59 -28.16
N LEU A 280 10.71 -9.55 -28.11
CA LEU A 280 10.92 -10.49 -29.20
C LEU A 280 9.77 -11.49 -29.34
N ASN A 281 9.03 -11.76 -28.25
CA ASN A 281 7.81 -12.57 -28.26
C ASN A 281 6.58 -11.74 -28.68
N ARG A 282 6.69 -11.13 -29.84
CA ARG A 282 5.64 -10.29 -30.43
C ARG A 282 4.99 -10.97 -31.63
N TRP A 283 3.80 -10.51 -31.98
CA TRP A 283 3.09 -10.96 -33.18
C TRP A 283 3.87 -10.62 -34.46
N GLN A 284 4.03 -11.60 -35.35
CA GLN A 284 4.73 -11.49 -36.63
C GLN A 284 3.89 -11.90 -37.81
N LYS A 285 2.99 -12.88 -37.64
CA LYS A 285 2.12 -13.40 -38.72
C LYS A 285 0.80 -13.89 -38.16
N SER A 286 -0.20 -13.95 -39.05
CA SER A 286 -1.54 -14.47 -38.72
C SER A 286 -1.48 -15.89 -38.14
N GLY A 287 -2.16 -16.08 -37.00
CA GLY A 287 -2.18 -17.31 -36.21
C GLY A 287 -1.20 -17.33 -35.04
N ASP A 288 -0.31 -16.35 -34.90
CA ASP A 288 0.61 -16.28 -33.75
C ASP A 288 -0.14 -16.05 -32.44
N LEU A 289 0.10 -16.94 -31.46
CA LEU A 289 -0.38 -16.81 -30.09
C LEU A 289 0.76 -16.31 -29.20
N VAL A 290 0.81 -15.01 -28.97
CA VAL A 290 1.92 -14.31 -28.35
C VAL A 290 1.45 -13.34 -27.27
N LEU A 291 2.38 -12.87 -26.41
CA LEU A 291 2.07 -11.96 -25.32
C LEU A 291 2.07 -10.49 -25.75
N ASN A 292 2.93 -10.12 -26.73
CA ASN A 292 3.09 -8.75 -27.15
C ASN A 292 2.46 -8.53 -28.54
N PRO A 293 1.78 -7.39 -28.73
CA PRO A 293 1.12 -7.07 -29.99
C PRO A 293 2.14 -6.76 -31.10
N LYS A 294 1.64 -6.53 -32.31
CA LYS A 294 2.42 -5.96 -33.40
C LYS A 294 2.91 -4.58 -33.00
N PRO A 295 4.23 -4.32 -32.98
CA PRO A 295 4.76 -3.03 -32.58
C PRO A 295 4.38 -1.93 -33.57
N ILE A 296 3.92 -0.80 -33.04
CA ILE A 296 3.59 0.38 -33.84
C ILE A 296 4.33 1.58 -33.24
N TRP A 297 5.24 2.16 -34.02
CA TRP A 297 6.02 3.30 -33.56
C TRP A 297 5.14 4.51 -33.28
N GLY A 298 5.42 5.18 -32.15
CA GLY A 298 4.75 6.42 -31.77
C GLY A 298 3.29 6.27 -31.31
N VAL A 299 2.76 5.05 -31.27
CA VAL A 299 1.40 4.79 -30.78
C VAL A 299 1.50 4.06 -29.44
N SER A 300 0.84 4.61 -28.43
CA SER A 300 0.71 3.95 -27.15
C SER A 300 -0.29 2.79 -27.23
N THR A 301 0.22 1.63 -27.65
CA THR A 301 -0.54 0.37 -27.63
C THR A 301 -0.33 -0.40 -26.35
N LEU A 302 0.16 0.27 -25.31
CA LEU A 302 0.67 -0.28 -24.09
C LEU A 302 -0.17 -1.41 -23.50
N SER A 303 0.39 -2.61 -23.56
CA SER A 303 -0.03 -3.77 -22.75
C SER A 303 0.36 -3.52 -21.30
N LEU A 304 -0.27 -2.55 -20.65
CA LEU A 304 0.12 -1.98 -19.37
C LEU A 304 -0.10 -2.88 -18.16
N ILE A 305 -0.33 -4.18 -18.34
CA ILE A 305 -0.56 -5.09 -17.21
C ILE A 305 0.40 -6.28 -17.25
N HIS A 306 1.67 -6.00 -17.03
CA HIS A 306 2.55 -6.96 -16.40
C HIS A 306 2.75 -6.53 -14.94
N ILE A 307 1.77 -6.83 -14.11
CA ILE A 307 1.86 -6.69 -12.64
C ILE A 307 2.32 -8.02 -12.06
#